data_39bd9453c488e47096a749d2c3db4202
#
_entry.id   39bd9453c488e47096a749d2c3db4202
#
_cell.length_a   1.000
_cell.length_b   1.000
_cell.length_c   1.000
_cell.angle_alpha   90.00
_cell.angle_beta   90.00
_cell.angle_gamma   90.00
#
_symmetry.space_group_name_H-M   'P 1'
#
loop_
_entity.id
_entity.type
_entity.pdbx_description
1 polymer ?
#
loop_
_entity_poly.entity_id
_entity_poly.type
_entity_poly.pdbx_seq_one_letter_code
_entity_poly.pdbx_strand_id
1 'polypeptide(L)'
;MIVHKVTDQFPLFLPESKTPRSPGVHMSGIIRCIATETGILKPEWAEEISLTDVRTITDPTAILRINIGLAWEQHYIGTLLEPYGVADHPSEVEIDGIFGSPDAESVSVIFTLSGRVVKHVCHEIKATYKSTKTVGDLTSQWMWLTQLKSYCKALGTRFAVLHILFLCGDYTYPIKPVREVYEIEFTQAEVNDCWNLLRDYRDQKQVEA
;
A
#
# COMPACT_ATOMS: atom_id res chain seq x y z
N MET A 1 -44.26 -12.57 -5.68
CA MET A 1 -43.21 -11.97 -4.83
C MET A 1 -42.85 -10.62 -5.46
N ILE A 2 -42.99 -9.54 -4.73
CA ILE A 2 -42.59 -8.20 -5.19
C ILE A 2 -41.23 -7.93 -4.55
N VAL A 3 -40.23 -7.66 -5.37
CA VAL A 3 -38.88 -7.32 -4.91
C VAL A 3 -38.64 -5.84 -5.18
N HIS A 4 -38.42 -5.06 -4.14
CA HIS A 4 -38.00 -3.67 -4.27
C HIS A 4 -36.49 -3.60 -4.16
N LYS A 5 -35.83 -2.99 -5.18
CA LYS A 5 -34.41 -2.68 -5.10
C LYS A 5 -34.25 -1.42 -4.25
N VAL A 6 -33.53 -1.56 -3.13
CA VAL A 6 -33.21 -0.45 -2.21
C VAL A 6 -31.70 -0.22 -2.29
N THR A 7 -31.28 0.75 -3.09
CA THR A 7 -29.86 0.96 -3.36
C THR A 7 -29.24 2.13 -2.61
N ASP A 8 -30.03 3.12 -2.21
CA ASP A 8 -29.47 4.40 -1.76
C ASP A 8 -29.88 4.82 -0.33
N GLN A 9 -30.34 3.86 0.50
CA GLN A 9 -30.81 4.17 1.85
C GLN A 9 -29.73 4.12 2.92
N PHE A 10 -28.55 3.57 2.61
CA PHE A 10 -27.46 3.42 3.56
C PHE A 10 -26.25 4.23 3.10
N PRO A 11 -25.94 5.34 3.77
CA PRO A 11 -24.72 6.07 3.46
C PRO A 11 -23.48 5.19 3.74
N LEU A 12 -22.55 5.19 2.81
CA LEU A 12 -21.25 4.54 2.98
C LEU A 12 -20.30 5.52 3.66
N PHE A 13 -19.65 5.07 4.72
CA PHE A 13 -18.62 5.81 5.43
C PHE A 13 -17.31 5.06 5.36
N LEU A 14 -16.20 5.79 5.35
CA LEU A 14 -14.90 5.19 5.64
C LEU A 14 -14.90 4.77 7.11
N PRO A 15 -14.38 3.57 7.45
CA PRO A 15 -14.22 3.20 8.84
C PRO A 15 -13.26 4.21 9.51
N GLU A 16 -13.57 4.57 10.74
CA GLU A 16 -12.63 5.36 11.54
C GLU A 16 -11.33 4.57 11.67
N SER A 17 -10.21 5.24 11.41
CA SER A 17 -8.90 4.65 11.64
C SER A 17 -8.77 4.34 13.14
N LYS A 18 -8.41 3.11 13.48
CA LYS A 18 -8.10 2.71 14.87
C LYS A 18 -6.95 3.54 15.44
N THR A 19 -6.06 4.00 14.57
CA THR A 19 -4.93 4.86 14.93
C THR A 19 -5.01 6.12 14.07
N PRO A 20 -5.25 7.30 14.64
CA PRO A 20 -5.19 8.55 13.89
C PRO A 20 -3.82 8.69 13.26
N ARG A 21 -3.79 9.12 12.00
CA ARG A 21 -2.52 9.44 11.34
C ARG A 21 -1.89 10.66 11.99
N SER A 22 -0.58 10.63 12.12
CA SER A 22 0.20 11.79 12.59
C SER A 22 0.00 12.97 11.64
N PRO A 23 -0.13 14.20 12.17
CA PRO A 23 -0.16 15.38 11.31
C PRO A 23 1.21 15.55 10.63
N GLY A 24 1.22 15.72 9.32
CA GLY A 24 2.46 15.92 8.58
C GLY A 24 2.44 15.34 7.17
N VAL A 25 3.62 15.16 6.60
CA VAL A 25 3.81 14.67 5.24
C VAL A 25 3.85 13.14 5.26
N HIS A 26 3.05 12.51 4.40
CA HIS A 26 2.96 11.07 4.31
C HIS A 26 3.56 10.51 3.01
N MET A 27 4.22 9.34 3.10
CA MET A 27 4.80 8.64 1.93
C MET A 27 3.78 8.47 0.80
N SER A 28 2.56 8.03 1.14
CA SER A 28 1.49 7.83 0.17
C SER A 28 1.05 9.13 -0.53
N GLY A 29 1.07 10.26 0.18
CA GLY A 29 0.81 11.58 -0.38
C GLY A 29 1.87 11.97 -1.41
N ILE A 30 3.16 11.90 -1.04
CA ILE A 30 4.26 12.19 -1.95
C ILE A 30 4.22 11.31 -3.21
N ILE A 31 4.06 9.99 -3.04
CA ILE A 31 4.02 9.03 -4.16
C ILE A 31 2.91 9.39 -5.15
N ARG A 32 1.75 9.79 -4.66
CA ARG A 32 0.62 10.20 -5.51
C ARG A 32 0.87 11.52 -6.22
N CYS A 33 1.42 12.50 -5.53
CA CYS A 33 1.80 13.76 -6.16
C CYS A 33 2.77 13.52 -7.32
N ILE A 34 3.85 12.78 -7.10
CA ILE A 34 4.81 12.43 -8.16
C ILE A 34 4.11 11.65 -9.28
N ALA A 35 3.30 10.65 -8.96
CA ALA A 35 2.60 9.85 -9.97
C ALA A 35 1.65 10.69 -10.85
N THR A 36 1.02 11.71 -10.29
CA THR A 36 0.16 12.64 -11.03
C THR A 36 0.97 13.56 -11.91
N GLU A 37 2.02 14.19 -11.40
CA GLU A 37 2.87 15.11 -12.16
C GLU A 37 3.61 14.40 -13.30
N THR A 38 3.96 13.13 -13.12
CA THR A 38 4.61 12.32 -14.15
C THR A 38 3.66 11.59 -15.10
N GLY A 39 2.33 11.74 -14.91
CA GLY A 39 1.32 11.10 -15.74
C GLY A 39 1.13 9.59 -15.51
N ILE A 40 1.75 9.02 -14.46
CA ILE A 40 1.52 7.62 -14.05
C ILE A 40 0.10 7.45 -13.50
N LEU A 41 -0.36 8.42 -12.72
CA LEU A 41 -1.74 8.52 -12.25
C LEU A 41 -2.47 9.57 -13.09
N LYS A 42 -3.61 9.17 -13.65
CA LYS A 42 -4.42 10.08 -14.45
C LYS A 42 -5.03 11.18 -13.56
N PRO A 43 -5.06 12.45 -14.03
CA PRO A 43 -5.59 13.57 -13.24
C PRO A 43 -7.02 13.36 -12.75
N GLU A 44 -7.88 12.71 -13.54
CA GLU A 44 -9.26 12.41 -13.17
C GLU A 44 -9.40 11.40 -12.01
N TRP A 45 -8.31 10.70 -11.68
CA TRP A 45 -8.21 9.76 -10.55
C TRP A 45 -7.39 10.34 -9.40
N ALA A 46 -6.82 11.52 -9.63
CA ALA A 46 -6.14 12.30 -8.64
C ALA A 46 -7.18 13.20 -7.95
N GLU A 47 -7.96 12.63 -7.03
CA GLU A 47 -8.68 13.46 -6.06
C GLU A 47 -7.68 14.40 -5.39
N GLU A 48 -8.17 15.53 -4.86
CA GLU A 48 -7.35 16.59 -4.26
C GLU A 48 -6.17 16.04 -3.45
N ILE A 49 -4.99 15.95 -4.12
CA ILE A 49 -3.83 15.27 -3.58
C ILE A 49 -3.02 16.30 -2.84
N SER A 50 -2.86 16.09 -1.55
CA SER A 50 -1.95 16.88 -0.73
C SER A 50 -0.81 16.01 -0.18
N LEU A 51 0.31 16.62 0.15
CA LEU A 51 1.43 15.93 0.79
C LEU A 51 1.02 15.34 2.15
N THR A 52 0.02 15.89 2.80
CA THR A 52 -0.48 15.45 4.10
C THR A 52 -1.43 14.26 4.02
N ASP A 53 -1.76 13.81 2.80
CA ASP A 53 -2.69 12.68 2.53
C ASP A 53 -4.05 12.80 3.26
N VAL A 54 -4.43 14.01 3.65
CA VAL A 54 -5.76 14.28 4.20
C VAL A 54 -6.74 14.32 3.04
N ARG A 55 -7.63 13.34 2.97
CA ARG A 55 -8.62 13.22 1.90
C ARG A 55 -10.02 13.27 2.45
N THR A 56 -10.84 14.07 1.82
CA THR A 56 -12.29 13.98 1.97
C THR A 56 -12.82 13.20 0.78
N ILE A 57 -12.97 11.88 0.92
CA ILE A 57 -13.49 11.01 -0.13
C ILE A 57 -15.01 10.99 -0.01
N THR A 58 -15.70 11.50 -1.01
CA THR A 58 -17.17 11.58 -1.04
C THR A 58 -17.79 10.63 -2.08
N ASP A 59 -17.00 10.13 -3.05
CA ASP A 59 -17.50 9.18 -4.05
C ASP A 59 -17.83 7.83 -3.40
N PRO A 60 -19.11 7.38 -3.43
CA PRO A 60 -19.50 6.10 -2.82
C PRO A 60 -18.74 4.89 -3.39
N THR A 61 -18.35 4.93 -4.68
CA THR A 61 -17.62 3.84 -5.32
C THR A 61 -16.18 3.78 -4.79
N ALA A 62 -15.54 4.93 -4.59
CA ALA A 62 -14.20 4.99 -4.00
C ALA A 62 -14.24 4.52 -2.54
N ILE A 63 -15.22 4.97 -1.76
CA ILE A 63 -15.43 4.52 -0.37
C ILE A 63 -15.58 3.00 -0.30
N LEU A 64 -16.44 2.42 -1.16
CA LEU A 64 -16.65 0.97 -1.20
C LEU A 64 -15.35 0.21 -1.53
N ARG A 65 -14.58 0.68 -2.49
CA ARG A 65 -13.29 0.07 -2.86
C ARG A 65 -12.29 0.08 -1.72
N ILE A 66 -12.20 1.21 -1.01
CA ILE A 66 -11.32 1.34 0.16
C ILE A 66 -11.78 0.39 1.26
N ASN A 67 -13.08 0.33 1.57
CA ASN A 67 -13.62 -0.56 2.59
C ASN A 67 -13.35 -2.04 2.28
N ILE A 68 -13.45 -2.45 1.02
CA ILE A 68 -13.09 -3.81 0.59
C ILE A 68 -11.59 -4.06 0.82
N GLY A 69 -10.73 -3.10 0.47
CA GLY A 69 -9.30 -3.19 0.69
C GLY A 69 -8.95 -3.37 2.17
N LEU A 70 -9.48 -2.51 3.03
CA LEU A 70 -9.26 -2.56 4.48
C LEU A 70 -9.80 -3.85 5.12
N ALA A 71 -10.99 -4.29 4.72
CA ALA A 71 -11.56 -5.54 5.23
C ALA A 71 -10.73 -6.75 4.82
N TRP A 72 -10.21 -6.75 3.59
CA TRP A 72 -9.31 -7.79 3.11
C TRP A 72 -7.99 -7.79 3.89
N GLU A 73 -7.35 -6.64 4.02
CA GLU A 73 -6.10 -6.47 4.76
C GLU A 73 -6.22 -7.01 6.19
N GLN A 74 -7.24 -6.57 6.94
CA GLN A 74 -7.49 -7.03 8.31
C GLN A 74 -7.72 -8.54 8.40
N HIS A 75 -8.54 -9.09 7.50
CA HIS A 75 -8.79 -10.53 7.45
C HIS A 75 -7.51 -11.29 7.10
N TYR A 76 -6.76 -10.79 6.12
CA TYR A 76 -5.57 -11.46 5.60
C TYR A 76 -4.47 -11.52 6.66
N ILE A 77 -4.20 -10.41 7.33
CA ILE A 77 -3.20 -10.35 8.41
C ILE A 77 -3.63 -11.29 9.54
N GLY A 78 -4.79 -11.06 10.14
CA GLY A 78 -5.21 -11.77 11.33
C GLY A 78 -5.49 -13.27 11.13
N THR A 79 -5.84 -13.68 9.90
CA THR A 79 -6.23 -15.08 9.66
C THR A 79 -5.15 -15.88 8.94
N LEU A 80 -4.43 -15.25 8.02
CA LEU A 80 -3.49 -15.95 7.14
C LEU A 80 -2.02 -15.67 7.44
N LEU A 81 -1.67 -14.51 7.96
CA LEU A 81 -0.29 -14.12 8.20
C LEU A 81 0.17 -14.27 9.65
N GLU A 82 -0.67 -13.91 10.63
CA GLU A 82 -0.35 -14.08 12.06
C GLU A 82 0.10 -15.49 12.45
N PRO A 83 -0.54 -16.58 11.97
CA PRO A 83 -0.09 -17.93 12.27
C PRO A 83 1.34 -18.24 11.80
N TYR A 84 1.88 -17.45 10.89
CA TYR A 84 3.25 -17.57 10.38
C TYR A 84 4.22 -16.54 11.00
N GLY A 85 3.80 -15.85 12.07
CA GLY A 85 4.65 -14.91 12.81
C GLY A 85 4.80 -13.55 12.15
N VAL A 86 3.87 -13.19 11.29
CA VAL A 86 3.75 -11.82 10.76
C VAL A 86 3.00 -10.97 11.77
N ALA A 87 3.61 -9.90 12.25
CA ALA A 87 2.97 -9.00 13.20
C ALA A 87 1.97 -8.08 12.49
N ASP A 88 0.80 -7.93 13.12
CA ASP A 88 -0.23 -7.00 12.70
C ASP A 88 0.27 -5.56 12.89
N HIS A 89 0.08 -4.74 11.88
CA HIS A 89 0.28 -3.29 11.89
C HIS A 89 1.46 -2.79 12.74
N PRO A 90 2.68 -2.70 12.18
CA PRO A 90 3.69 -1.88 12.81
C PRO A 90 3.09 -0.48 12.98
N SER A 91 3.36 0.13 14.12
CA SER A 91 2.97 1.52 14.37
C SER A 91 3.46 2.39 13.20
N GLU A 92 2.78 3.51 12.95
CA GLU A 92 3.25 4.49 11.98
C GLU A 92 4.73 4.81 12.24
N VAL A 93 5.52 4.74 11.19
CA VAL A 93 6.97 5.01 11.23
C VAL A 93 7.25 6.38 10.67
N GLU A 94 8.20 7.08 11.27
CA GLU A 94 8.68 8.38 10.82
C GLU A 94 10.16 8.30 10.48
N ILE A 95 10.53 8.85 9.33
CA ILE A 95 11.92 9.05 8.95
C ILE A 95 12.05 10.36 8.16
N ASP A 96 13.01 11.20 8.53
CA ASP A 96 13.24 12.52 7.91
C ASP A 96 11.98 13.41 7.86
N GLY A 97 11.05 13.29 8.83
CA GLY A 97 9.79 14.04 8.84
C GLY A 97 8.73 13.55 7.84
N ILE A 98 8.90 12.35 7.30
CA ILE A 98 7.93 11.69 6.41
C ILE A 98 7.35 10.47 7.14
N PHE A 99 6.03 10.41 7.22
CA PHE A 99 5.30 9.33 7.89
C PHE A 99 4.91 8.22 6.90
N GLY A 100 4.92 6.98 7.37
CA GLY A 100 4.45 5.83 6.62
C GLY A 100 3.87 4.76 7.53
N SER A 101 2.89 4.02 7.02
CA SER A 101 2.24 2.93 7.75
C SER A 101 2.34 1.66 6.91
N PRO A 102 3.39 0.84 7.10
CA PRO A 102 3.46 -0.49 6.51
C PRO A 102 2.28 -1.35 6.99
N ASP A 103 1.75 -2.23 6.14
CA ASP A 103 0.59 -3.03 6.51
C ASP A 103 0.95 -4.10 7.56
N ALA A 104 2.13 -4.73 7.42
CA ALA A 104 2.63 -5.69 8.40
C ALA A 104 4.15 -5.88 8.30
N GLU A 105 4.73 -6.50 9.31
CA GLU A 105 6.14 -6.89 9.31
C GLU A 105 6.34 -8.31 9.87
N SER A 106 7.41 -8.95 9.46
CA SER A 106 7.85 -10.21 10.04
C SER A 106 9.37 -10.22 10.27
N VAL A 107 9.79 -11.10 11.16
CA VAL A 107 11.19 -11.33 11.44
C VAL A 107 11.54 -12.77 11.12
N SER A 108 12.37 -12.95 10.09
CA SER A 108 12.90 -14.26 9.73
C SER A 108 14.32 -14.43 10.26
N VAL A 109 14.58 -15.59 10.87
CA VAL A 109 15.93 -15.95 11.32
C VAL A 109 16.52 -16.95 10.35
N ILE A 110 17.60 -16.57 9.71
CA ILE A 110 18.33 -17.42 8.77
C ILE A 110 19.66 -17.80 9.41
N PHE A 111 19.95 -19.09 9.47
CA PHE A 111 21.25 -19.59 9.88
C PHE A 111 22.13 -19.77 8.65
N THR A 112 23.24 -19.04 8.61
CA THR A 112 24.26 -19.12 7.57
C THR A 112 25.53 -19.76 8.13
N LEU A 113 26.48 -20.11 7.28
CA LEU A 113 27.79 -20.60 7.72
C LEU A 113 28.56 -19.57 8.56
N SER A 114 28.24 -18.29 8.40
CA SER A 114 28.84 -17.18 9.17
C SER A 114 28.08 -16.83 10.46
N GLY A 115 26.97 -17.52 10.76
CA GLY A 115 26.19 -17.30 11.96
C GLY A 115 24.69 -17.04 11.71
N ARG A 116 24.03 -16.53 12.73
CA ARG A 116 22.61 -16.17 12.71
C ARG A 116 22.42 -14.80 12.05
N VAL A 117 21.61 -14.75 10.99
CA VAL A 117 21.17 -13.51 10.35
C VAL A 117 19.70 -13.30 10.63
N VAL A 118 19.36 -12.12 11.15
CA VAL A 118 17.97 -11.69 11.35
C VAL A 118 17.57 -10.85 10.16
N LYS A 119 16.51 -11.25 9.48
CA LYS A 119 15.91 -10.47 8.39
C LYS A 119 14.59 -9.89 8.86
N HIS A 120 14.46 -8.58 8.81
CA HIS A 120 13.17 -7.92 8.84
C HIS A 120 12.58 -7.93 7.44
N VAL A 121 11.29 -8.22 7.33
CA VAL A 121 10.58 -8.30 6.06
C VAL A 121 9.35 -7.39 6.15
N CYS A 122 9.26 -6.44 5.22
CA CYS A 122 8.10 -5.58 5.07
C CYS A 122 7.01 -6.32 4.29
N HIS A 123 5.78 -6.32 4.78
CA HIS A 123 4.63 -6.85 4.06
C HIS A 123 3.71 -5.73 3.63
N GLU A 124 3.26 -5.79 2.38
CA GLU A 124 2.26 -4.89 1.80
C GLU A 124 1.13 -5.71 1.21
N ILE A 125 -0.11 -5.31 1.49
CA ILE A 125 -1.31 -6.06 1.11
C ILE A 125 -2.17 -5.21 0.20
N LYS A 126 -2.49 -5.72 -0.96
CA LYS A 126 -3.30 -5.03 -1.96
C LYS A 126 -4.53 -5.85 -2.34
N ALA A 127 -5.70 -5.21 -2.31
CA ALA A 127 -6.88 -5.69 -3.03
C ALA A 127 -7.11 -4.79 -4.25
N THR A 128 -7.25 -5.39 -5.42
CA THR A 128 -7.36 -4.62 -6.66
C THR A 128 -8.41 -5.18 -7.61
N TYR A 129 -9.04 -4.27 -8.35
CA TYR A 129 -9.89 -4.61 -9.49
C TYR A 129 -9.12 -4.70 -10.81
N LYS A 130 -7.82 -4.36 -10.83
CA LYS A 130 -6.98 -4.62 -12.00
C LYS A 130 -6.98 -6.12 -12.31
N SER A 131 -6.90 -6.48 -13.58
CA SER A 131 -6.75 -7.90 -13.93
C SER A 131 -5.30 -8.37 -13.73
N THR A 132 -5.13 -9.67 -13.50
CA THR A 132 -3.79 -10.29 -13.46
C THR A 132 -3.01 -10.01 -14.75
N LYS A 133 -3.69 -9.98 -15.90
CA LYS A 133 -3.09 -9.64 -17.21
C LYS A 133 -2.63 -8.18 -17.30
N THR A 134 -3.38 -7.26 -16.67
CA THR A 134 -3.04 -5.84 -16.68
C THR A 134 -1.85 -5.53 -15.78
N VAL A 135 -1.74 -6.21 -14.65
CA VAL A 135 -0.59 -6.08 -13.76
C VAL A 135 0.63 -6.77 -14.37
N GLY A 136 0.44 -7.96 -14.95
CA GLY A 136 1.39 -8.77 -15.73
C GLY A 136 2.84 -8.75 -15.23
N ASP A 137 3.55 -7.67 -15.49
CA ASP A 137 4.90 -7.43 -14.97
C ASP A 137 4.84 -6.47 -13.77
N LEU A 138 5.18 -6.99 -12.59
CA LEU A 138 5.23 -6.22 -11.36
C LEU A 138 6.17 -5.01 -11.47
N THR A 139 7.24 -5.09 -12.27
CA THR A 139 8.20 -3.98 -12.44
C THR A 139 7.54 -2.74 -13.04
N SER A 140 6.43 -2.89 -13.74
CA SER A 140 5.63 -1.78 -14.26
C SER A 140 4.78 -1.06 -13.21
N GLN A 141 4.61 -1.64 -12.02
CA GLN A 141 3.76 -1.09 -10.95
C GLN A 141 4.53 -0.11 -10.07
N TRP A 142 4.96 1.01 -10.68
CA TRP A 142 5.82 2.01 -10.04
C TRP A 142 5.33 2.45 -8.65
N MET A 143 4.03 2.75 -8.49
CA MET A 143 3.49 3.22 -7.20
C MET A 143 3.62 2.17 -6.09
N TRP A 144 3.34 0.90 -6.39
CA TRP A 144 3.45 -0.18 -5.41
C TRP A 144 4.89 -0.44 -5.02
N LEU A 145 5.79 -0.47 -6.00
CA LEU A 145 7.21 -0.68 -5.73
C LEU A 145 7.85 0.49 -5.00
N THR A 146 7.45 1.73 -5.32
CA THR A 146 7.90 2.92 -4.61
C THR A 146 7.44 2.90 -3.16
N GLN A 147 6.19 2.54 -2.89
CA GLN A 147 5.65 2.38 -1.54
C GLN A 147 6.42 1.32 -0.75
N LEU A 148 6.65 0.15 -1.33
CA LEU A 148 7.43 -0.93 -0.70
C LEU A 148 8.86 -0.51 -0.39
N LYS A 149 9.57 0.12 -1.34
CA LYS A 149 10.93 0.61 -1.12
C LYS A 149 10.99 1.65 0.00
N SER A 150 9.99 2.53 0.08
CA SER A 150 9.91 3.55 1.13
C SER A 150 9.70 2.91 2.50
N TYR A 151 8.83 1.92 2.60
CA TYR A 151 8.62 1.16 3.83
C TYR A 151 9.84 0.34 4.21
N CYS A 152 10.51 -0.29 3.25
CA CYS A 152 11.80 -0.97 3.48
C CYS A 152 12.84 -0.01 4.06
N LYS A 153 12.91 1.23 3.55
CA LYS A 153 13.79 2.25 4.11
C LYS A 153 13.44 2.57 5.56
N ALA A 154 12.17 2.78 5.86
CA ALA A 154 11.70 3.12 7.19
C ALA A 154 11.92 1.99 8.22
N LEU A 155 11.76 0.74 7.80
CA LEU A 155 11.99 -0.44 8.63
C LEU A 155 13.46 -0.90 8.65
N GLY A 156 14.36 -0.22 7.95
CA GLY A 156 15.79 -0.58 7.91
C GLY A 156 16.06 -1.94 7.23
N THR A 157 15.20 -2.33 6.28
CA THR A 157 15.29 -3.59 5.55
C THR A 157 15.39 -3.35 4.04
N ARG A 158 15.62 -4.42 3.28
CA ARG A 158 15.53 -4.44 1.82
C ARG A 158 14.68 -5.61 1.32
N PHE A 159 14.07 -6.35 2.25
CA PHE A 159 13.23 -7.49 1.95
C PHE A 159 11.77 -7.11 2.12
N ALA A 160 10.98 -7.44 1.12
CA ALA A 160 9.55 -7.17 1.11
C ALA A 160 8.77 -8.37 0.58
N VAL A 161 7.51 -8.47 1.00
CA VAL A 161 6.53 -9.38 0.42
C VAL A 161 5.30 -8.57 0.02
N LEU A 162 4.93 -8.65 -1.23
CA LEU A 162 3.73 -8.03 -1.75
C LEU A 162 2.65 -9.10 -1.94
N HIS A 163 1.54 -8.93 -1.23
CA HIS A 163 0.38 -9.80 -1.33
C HIS A 163 -0.71 -9.09 -2.14
N ILE A 164 -1.15 -9.69 -3.25
CA ILE A 164 -2.16 -9.08 -4.11
C ILE A 164 -3.38 -9.99 -4.21
N LEU A 165 -4.56 -9.45 -3.90
CA LEU A 165 -5.83 -10.05 -4.23
C LEU A 165 -6.42 -9.37 -5.47
N PHE A 166 -6.48 -10.08 -6.56
CA PHE A 166 -7.20 -9.70 -7.77
C PHE A 166 -8.66 -10.08 -7.62
N LEU A 167 -9.53 -9.15 -7.31
CA LEU A 167 -10.95 -9.41 -7.01
C LEU A 167 -11.71 -10.05 -8.19
N CYS A 168 -11.31 -9.69 -9.42
CA CYS A 168 -11.92 -10.20 -10.64
C CYS A 168 -10.99 -11.12 -11.46
N GLY A 169 -9.86 -11.55 -10.89
CA GLY A 169 -8.87 -12.38 -11.56
C GLY A 169 -8.40 -11.77 -12.88
N ASP A 170 -8.57 -12.49 -13.97
CA ASP A 170 -8.25 -12.03 -15.34
C ASP A 170 -9.50 -11.57 -16.14
N TYR A 171 -10.64 -11.41 -15.46
CA TYR A 171 -11.97 -11.13 -16.05
C TYR A 171 -12.53 -12.23 -16.96
N THR A 172 -11.91 -13.42 -16.99
CA THR A 172 -12.46 -14.57 -17.74
C THR A 172 -13.63 -15.19 -16.96
N TYR A 173 -14.76 -15.39 -17.62
CA TYR A 173 -15.92 -16.05 -17.01
C TYR A 173 -15.71 -17.55 -16.83
N PRO A 174 -16.11 -18.16 -15.70
CA PRO A 174 -16.64 -17.52 -14.48
C PRO A 174 -15.55 -16.74 -13.73
N ILE A 175 -15.87 -15.49 -13.37
CA ILE A 175 -14.95 -14.62 -12.63
C ILE A 175 -14.53 -15.29 -11.33
N LYS A 176 -13.22 -15.39 -11.10
CA LYS A 176 -12.65 -15.99 -9.90
C LYS A 176 -11.60 -15.06 -9.31
N PRO A 177 -11.66 -14.75 -8.02
CA PRO A 177 -10.55 -14.05 -7.35
C PRO A 177 -9.26 -14.86 -7.47
N VAL A 178 -8.15 -14.15 -7.66
CA VAL A 178 -6.80 -14.73 -7.72
C VAL A 178 -5.94 -14.03 -6.69
N ARG A 179 -5.18 -14.82 -5.92
CA ARG A 179 -4.18 -14.31 -5.00
C ARG A 179 -2.79 -14.60 -5.55
N GLU A 180 -1.96 -13.57 -5.60
CA GLU A 180 -0.54 -13.67 -5.93
C GLU A 180 0.30 -13.11 -4.79
N VAL A 181 1.45 -13.71 -4.55
CA VAL A 181 2.40 -13.30 -3.51
C VAL A 181 3.78 -13.19 -4.15
N TYR A 182 4.43 -12.06 -3.97
CA TYR A 182 5.75 -11.78 -4.51
C TYR A 182 6.75 -11.52 -3.39
N GLU A 183 7.77 -12.35 -3.32
CA GLU A 183 8.95 -12.07 -2.47
C GLU A 183 9.92 -11.20 -3.26
N ILE A 184 10.33 -10.08 -2.67
CA ILE A 184 11.12 -9.07 -3.35
C ILE A 184 12.34 -8.74 -2.50
N GLU A 185 13.50 -8.78 -3.11
CA GLU A 185 14.74 -8.29 -2.52
C GLU A 185 15.23 -7.10 -3.34
N PHE A 186 15.21 -5.92 -2.74
CA PHE A 186 15.76 -4.71 -3.34
C PHE A 186 17.25 -4.61 -3.07
N THR A 187 17.99 -3.94 -3.93
CA THR A 187 19.33 -3.49 -3.60
C THR A 187 19.26 -2.30 -2.64
N GLN A 188 20.31 -2.09 -1.86
CA GLN A 188 20.36 -0.92 -0.97
C GLN A 188 20.35 0.41 -1.76
N ALA A 189 20.91 0.41 -2.97
CA ALA A 189 20.86 1.56 -3.87
C ALA A 189 19.42 1.90 -4.26
N GLU A 190 18.64 0.92 -4.72
CA GLU A 190 17.22 1.13 -5.08
C GLU A 190 16.39 1.69 -3.94
N VAL A 191 16.60 1.19 -2.72
CA VAL A 191 15.90 1.69 -1.52
C VAL A 191 16.31 3.13 -1.22
N ASN A 192 17.59 3.43 -1.26
CA ASN A 192 18.13 4.79 -0.99
C ASN A 192 17.72 5.78 -2.08
N ASP A 193 17.81 5.42 -3.35
CA ASP A 193 17.44 6.29 -4.49
C ASP A 193 15.93 6.61 -4.44
N CYS A 194 15.11 5.61 -4.14
CA CYS A 194 13.68 5.81 -3.94
C CYS A 194 13.41 6.79 -2.77
N TRP A 195 14.09 6.62 -1.65
CA TRP A 195 13.94 7.51 -0.50
C TRP A 195 14.39 8.94 -0.80
N ASN A 196 15.52 9.09 -1.47
CA ASN A 196 16.01 10.40 -1.89
C ASN A 196 15.00 11.11 -2.80
N LEU A 197 14.40 10.39 -3.76
CA LEU A 197 13.34 10.93 -4.62
C LEU A 197 12.16 11.50 -3.79
N LEU A 198 11.68 10.78 -2.78
CA LEU A 198 10.56 11.24 -1.96
C LEU A 198 10.93 12.46 -1.12
N ARG A 199 12.12 12.43 -0.51
CA ARG A 199 12.62 13.52 0.31
C ARG A 199 12.83 14.78 -0.51
N ASP A 200 13.53 14.67 -1.65
CA ASP A 200 13.85 15.80 -2.52
C ASP A 200 12.56 16.44 -3.08
N TYR A 201 11.56 15.62 -3.45
CA TYR A 201 10.26 16.12 -3.89
C TYR A 201 9.53 16.89 -2.76
N ARG A 202 9.49 16.34 -1.54
CA ARG A 202 8.91 17.03 -0.37
C ARG A 202 9.60 18.38 -0.15
N ASP A 203 10.94 18.40 -0.13
CA ASP A 203 11.71 19.59 0.18
C ASP A 203 11.47 20.67 -0.88
N GLN A 204 11.40 20.30 -2.16
CA GLN A 204 11.02 21.21 -3.24
C GLN A 204 9.64 21.82 -3.01
N LYS A 205 8.64 21.02 -2.69
CA LYS A 205 7.27 21.49 -2.48
C LYS A 205 7.12 22.38 -1.25
N GLN A 206 7.92 22.16 -0.22
CA GLN A 206 7.94 23.04 0.97
C GLN A 206 8.56 24.41 0.70
N VAL A 207 9.45 24.52 -0.27
CA VAL A 207 10.02 25.82 -0.68
C VAL A 207 9.06 26.60 -1.57
N GLU A 208 8.20 25.90 -2.35
CA GLU A 208 7.20 26.52 -3.24
C GLU A 208 5.95 27.01 -2.50
N ALA A 209 5.69 26.56 -1.25
CA ALA A 209 4.50 26.86 -0.45
C ALA A 209 4.70 28.06 0.47
#